data_c375d9f9dbbe817ebe164b6dc5e8a194
#
_entry.id   c375d9f9dbbe817ebe164b6dc5e8a194
#
_cell.length_a   1.000
_cell.length_b   1.000
_cell.length_c   1.000
_cell.angle_alpha   90.00
_cell.angle_beta   90.00
_cell.angle_gamma   90.00
#
_symmetry.space_group_name_H-M   'P 1'
#
loop_
_entity.id
_entity.type
_entity.pdbx_description
1 polymer ?
#
loop_
_entity_poly.entity_id
_entity_poly.type
_entity_poly.pdbx_seq_one_letter_code
_entity_poly.pdbx_strand_id
1 'polypeptide(L)'
;MTPIVDFQIAARNLTRHTRRNLFLGGALAAVTALLVLLGALTGGMEAAMMESATTLLTGHVNVGGFFKITSASTAPLVSSYPKVLEEVRREVPEIAWVSVRGRGWAKAVSESTSMDLVLGGVEVANEPTFPRVLRVKEGRLEDLGQPGTVLLFEGQADRLKVRVNDVITLSAPTDRGVNNTADVRVAAIARNVGLLSAFSAFIEARTLNQLYGLNAATTGAIHLYLEDPSDAPAVASRLRAGLAKAGWRVMDPEAQPYWMKLMQTVPSEDWTGQKLDVTTADDEMGQFKQFILALRVVTAFLVVILMVVV
;
A
#
# COMPACT_ATOMS: atom_id res chain seq x y z
N MET A 1 -25.08 -23.63 51.80
CA MET A 1 -24.74 -22.20 52.07
C MET A 1 -25.54 -21.36 51.11
N THR A 2 -26.25 -20.36 51.62
CA THR A 2 -27.10 -19.51 50.76
C THR A 2 -26.21 -18.46 50.06
N PRO A 3 -26.36 -18.21 48.76
CA PRO A 3 -25.52 -17.27 47.99
C PRO A 3 -25.50 -15.83 48.58
N ILE A 4 -26.49 -15.49 49.38
CA ILE A 4 -26.60 -14.20 50.07
C ILE A 4 -25.54 -14.06 51.20
N VAL A 5 -25.23 -15.13 51.91
CA VAL A 5 -24.24 -15.15 52.99
C VAL A 5 -22.82 -15.01 52.42
N ASP A 6 -22.55 -15.70 51.34
CA ASP A 6 -21.25 -15.63 50.65
C ASP A 6 -21.00 -14.20 50.08
N PHE A 7 -22.05 -13.59 49.52
CA PHE A 7 -21.98 -12.18 49.04
C PHE A 7 -21.76 -11.17 50.21
N GLN A 8 -22.44 -11.37 51.35
CA GLN A 8 -22.22 -10.50 52.50
C GLN A 8 -20.82 -10.62 53.10
N ILE A 9 -20.25 -11.84 53.15
CA ILE A 9 -18.88 -12.07 53.59
C ILE A 9 -17.90 -11.41 52.64
N ALA A 10 -18.09 -11.57 51.32
CA ALA A 10 -17.25 -10.94 50.30
C ALA A 10 -17.29 -9.41 50.36
N ALA A 11 -18.46 -8.79 50.49
CA ALA A 11 -18.65 -7.37 50.64
C ALA A 11 -17.96 -6.81 51.91
N ARG A 12 -18.07 -7.53 53.03
CA ARG A 12 -17.43 -7.15 54.32
C ARG A 12 -15.89 -7.26 54.22
N ASN A 13 -15.35 -8.26 53.50
CA ASN A 13 -13.91 -8.38 53.27
C ASN A 13 -13.38 -7.26 52.38
N LEU A 14 -14.12 -6.85 51.37
CA LEU A 14 -13.78 -5.73 50.47
C LEU A 14 -13.67 -4.42 51.29
N THR A 15 -14.60 -4.13 52.18
CA THR A 15 -14.61 -2.91 52.99
C THR A 15 -13.56 -2.92 54.11
N ARG A 16 -13.18 -4.08 54.66
CA ARG A 16 -12.21 -4.20 55.74
C ARG A 16 -10.75 -3.93 55.29
N HIS A 17 -10.44 -4.17 53.99
CA HIS A 17 -9.10 -3.98 53.41
C HIS A 17 -9.10 -2.96 52.28
N THR A 18 -9.84 -1.88 52.43
CA THR A 18 -10.12 -0.89 51.37
C THR A 18 -8.86 -0.34 50.70
N ARG A 19 -7.81 -0.01 51.45
CA ARG A 19 -6.55 0.50 50.84
C ARG A 19 -5.87 -0.50 49.93
N ARG A 20 -5.78 -1.76 50.35
CA ARG A 20 -5.18 -2.84 49.56
C ARG A 20 -6.02 -3.15 48.31
N ASN A 21 -7.35 -3.25 48.49
CA ASN A 21 -8.26 -3.54 47.42
C ASN A 21 -8.36 -2.40 46.40
N LEU A 22 -8.29 -1.13 46.87
CA LEU A 22 -8.24 0.02 46.00
C LEU A 22 -6.94 0.03 45.15
N PHE A 23 -5.80 -0.27 45.80
CA PHE A 23 -4.51 -0.35 45.10
C PHE A 23 -4.49 -1.46 44.07
N LEU A 24 -4.90 -2.68 44.44
CA LEU A 24 -4.96 -3.82 43.53
C LEU A 24 -5.98 -3.62 42.40
N GLY A 25 -7.18 -3.13 42.72
CA GLY A 25 -8.22 -2.82 41.73
C GLY A 25 -7.80 -1.68 40.82
N GLY A 26 -7.13 -0.65 41.34
CA GLY A 26 -6.60 0.43 40.54
C GLY A 26 -5.46 -0.02 39.60
N ALA A 27 -4.55 -0.86 40.08
CA ALA A 27 -3.50 -1.44 39.25
C ALA A 27 -4.08 -2.31 38.13
N LEU A 28 -5.06 -3.15 38.46
CA LEU A 28 -5.77 -3.99 37.48
C LEU A 28 -6.49 -3.13 36.45
N ALA A 29 -7.24 -2.11 36.89
CA ALA A 29 -7.95 -1.20 36.01
C ALA A 29 -6.98 -0.46 35.06
N ALA A 30 -5.81 -0.01 35.58
CA ALA A 30 -4.80 0.66 34.78
C ALA A 30 -4.20 -0.27 33.70
N VAL A 31 -3.87 -1.51 34.06
CA VAL A 31 -3.33 -2.49 33.11
C VAL A 31 -4.40 -2.87 32.06
N THR A 32 -5.64 -3.08 32.48
CA THR A 32 -6.74 -3.37 31.55
C THR A 32 -6.97 -2.19 30.59
N ALA A 33 -6.99 -0.98 31.09
CA ALA A 33 -7.11 0.23 30.26
C ALA A 33 -5.96 0.34 29.24
N LEU A 34 -4.72 0.05 29.67
CA LEU A 34 -3.56 0.05 28.79
C LEU A 34 -3.67 -1.01 27.67
N LEU A 35 -4.14 -2.23 27.99
CA LEU A 35 -4.33 -3.29 27.01
C LEU A 35 -5.45 -2.97 26.01
N VAL A 36 -6.55 -2.38 26.46
CA VAL A 36 -7.63 -1.90 25.60
C VAL A 36 -7.13 -0.79 24.67
N LEU A 37 -6.37 0.16 25.21
CA LEU A 37 -5.76 1.24 24.45
C LEU A 37 -4.79 0.69 23.38
N LEU A 38 -3.94 -0.26 23.75
CA LEU A 38 -3.01 -0.91 22.82
C LEU A 38 -3.76 -1.66 21.71
N GLY A 39 -4.82 -2.39 22.05
CA GLY A 39 -5.66 -3.09 21.07
C GLY A 39 -6.36 -2.11 20.11
N ALA A 40 -6.93 -1.03 20.63
CA ALA A 40 -7.58 0.01 19.84
C ALA A 40 -6.57 0.72 18.90
N LEU A 41 -5.38 1.04 19.42
CA LEU A 41 -4.30 1.65 18.64
C LEU A 41 -3.85 0.73 17.49
N THR A 42 -3.62 -0.56 17.79
CA THR A 42 -3.21 -1.54 16.77
C THR A 42 -4.27 -1.68 15.67
N GLY A 43 -5.55 -1.77 16.04
CA GLY A 43 -6.66 -1.85 15.07
C GLY A 43 -6.80 -0.58 14.23
N GLY A 44 -6.65 0.60 14.86
CA GLY A 44 -6.66 1.88 14.15
C GLY A 44 -5.49 2.04 13.17
N MET A 45 -4.29 1.60 13.56
CA MET A 45 -3.12 1.60 12.67
C MET A 45 -3.33 0.67 11.46
N GLU A 46 -3.86 -0.53 11.68
CA GLU A 46 -4.16 -1.48 10.60
C GLU A 46 -5.15 -0.90 9.59
N ALA A 47 -6.25 -0.33 10.08
CA ALA A 47 -7.26 0.29 9.20
C ALA A 47 -6.66 1.46 8.40
N ALA A 48 -5.91 2.35 9.03
CA ALA A 48 -5.27 3.48 8.37
C ALA A 48 -4.21 3.05 7.36
N MET A 49 -3.42 2.00 7.67
CA MET A 49 -2.44 1.44 6.73
C MET A 49 -3.14 0.80 5.52
N MET A 50 -4.22 0.05 5.75
CA MET A 50 -4.97 -0.58 4.67
C MET A 50 -5.62 0.47 3.76
N GLU A 51 -6.25 1.51 4.31
CA GLU A 51 -6.82 2.61 3.54
C GLU A 51 -5.75 3.32 2.70
N SER A 52 -4.60 3.63 3.31
CA SER A 52 -3.48 4.27 2.63
C SER A 52 -2.91 3.39 1.51
N ALA A 53 -2.69 2.09 1.77
CA ALA A 53 -2.16 1.16 0.80
C ALA A 53 -3.14 0.95 -0.37
N THR A 54 -4.43 0.76 -0.08
CA THR A 54 -5.47 0.61 -1.11
C THR A 54 -5.55 1.86 -1.97
N THR A 55 -5.54 3.06 -1.36
CA THR A 55 -5.63 4.31 -2.11
C THR A 55 -4.36 4.63 -2.90
N LEU A 56 -3.18 4.42 -2.30
CA LEU A 56 -1.91 4.89 -2.88
C LEU A 56 -1.18 3.85 -3.73
N LEU A 57 -1.41 2.54 -3.51
CA LEU A 57 -0.60 1.49 -4.15
C LEU A 57 -1.36 0.49 -4.99
N THR A 58 -2.55 0.01 -4.55
CA THR A 58 -3.09 -1.25 -5.06
C THR A 58 -4.51 -1.20 -5.60
N GLY A 59 -5.36 -0.26 -5.17
CA GLY A 59 -6.81 -0.42 -5.30
C GLY A 59 -7.33 -1.59 -4.44
N HIS A 60 -8.60 -1.95 -4.58
CA HIS A 60 -9.16 -3.15 -3.94
C HIS A 60 -8.71 -4.43 -4.65
N VAL A 61 -8.71 -4.39 -5.98
CA VAL A 61 -8.12 -5.41 -6.86
C VAL A 61 -7.15 -4.72 -7.81
N ASN A 62 -6.01 -5.35 -8.01
CA ASN A 62 -4.95 -4.86 -8.86
C ASN A 62 -4.73 -5.83 -10.02
N VAL A 63 -4.79 -5.32 -11.23
CA VAL A 63 -4.39 -6.04 -12.44
C VAL A 63 -3.08 -5.44 -12.92
N GLY A 64 -2.00 -6.02 -12.44
CA GLY A 64 -0.64 -5.73 -12.86
C GLY A 64 -0.14 -6.73 -13.90
N GLY A 65 1.16 -6.75 -14.10
CA GLY A 65 1.79 -7.73 -14.95
C GLY A 65 3.29 -7.61 -14.94
N PHE A 66 3.92 -8.61 -15.55
CA PHE A 66 5.35 -8.65 -15.78
C PHE A 66 5.60 -8.89 -17.26
N PHE A 67 6.56 -8.17 -17.78
CA PHE A 67 7.02 -8.31 -19.16
C PHE A 67 8.48 -8.72 -19.18
N LYS A 68 8.79 -9.83 -19.83
CA LYS A 68 10.16 -10.34 -20.00
C LYS A 68 10.56 -10.26 -21.46
N ILE A 69 11.60 -9.48 -21.76
CA ILE A 69 12.23 -9.45 -23.08
C ILE A 69 13.12 -10.68 -23.24
N THR A 70 13.86 -11.01 -22.18
CA THR A 70 14.67 -12.23 -22.05
C THR A 70 14.39 -12.84 -20.69
N SER A 71 14.83 -14.08 -20.45
CA SER A 71 14.69 -14.72 -19.12
C SER A 71 15.32 -13.92 -17.98
N ALA A 72 16.32 -13.09 -18.29
CA ALA A 72 17.03 -12.27 -17.29
C ALA A 72 16.51 -10.82 -17.16
N SER A 73 15.70 -10.33 -18.10
CA SER A 73 15.19 -8.95 -18.10
C SER A 73 13.70 -8.93 -17.86
N THR A 74 13.29 -8.44 -16.70
CA THR A 74 11.88 -8.36 -16.28
C THR A 74 11.53 -6.94 -15.91
N ALA A 75 10.38 -6.47 -16.38
CA ALA A 75 9.79 -5.19 -15.99
C ALA A 75 8.36 -5.39 -15.47
N PRO A 76 7.94 -4.69 -14.39
CA PRO A 76 6.60 -4.79 -13.83
C PRO A 76 5.62 -3.92 -14.65
N LEU A 77 5.30 -4.38 -15.86
CA LEU A 77 4.54 -3.64 -16.87
C LEU A 77 3.37 -4.44 -17.40
N VAL A 78 2.31 -3.71 -17.78
CA VAL A 78 1.17 -4.19 -18.56
C VAL A 78 1.21 -3.50 -19.92
N SER A 79 1.63 -4.21 -20.95
CA SER A 79 1.57 -3.73 -22.34
C SER A 79 0.16 -3.89 -22.89
N SER A 80 -0.23 -3.03 -23.85
CA SER A 80 -1.59 -3.01 -24.41
C SER A 80 -2.69 -2.93 -23.32
N TYR A 81 -2.43 -2.17 -22.25
CA TYR A 81 -3.37 -2.05 -21.13
C TYR A 81 -4.79 -1.63 -21.53
N PRO A 82 -5.05 -0.83 -22.60
CA PRO A 82 -6.42 -0.51 -22.98
C PRO A 82 -7.24 -1.76 -23.34
N LYS A 83 -6.63 -2.76 -24.00
CA LYS A 83 -7.29 -4.03 -24.30
C LYS A 83 -7.54 -4.84 -23.02
N VAL A 84 -6.57 -4.87 -22.11
CA VAL A 84 -6.73 -5.53 -20.81
C VAL A 84 -7.87 -4.87 -20.01
N LEU A 85 -7.93 -3.53 -20.02
CA LEU A 85 -8.96 -2.77 -19.33
C LEU A 85 -10.36 -3.02 -19.91
N GLU A 86 -10.46 -3.19 -21.21
CA GLU A 86 -11.72 -3.57 -21.88
C GLU A 86 -12.24 -4.92 -21.39
N GLU A 87 -11.35 -5.93 -21.33
CA GLU A 87 -11.67 -7.23 -20.76
C GLU A 87 -12.06 -7.15 -19.28
N VAL A 88 -11.30 -6.38 -18.50
CA VAL A 88 -11.58 -6.17 -17.07
C VAL A 88 -12.99 -5.58 -16.88
N ARG A 89 -13.37 -4.56 -17.64
CA ARG A 89 -14.70 -3.94 -17.56
C ARG A 89 -15.81 -4.87 -17.98
N ARG A 90 -15.53 -5.80 -18.90
CA ARG A 90 -16.50 -6.82 -19.33
C ARG A 90 -16.73 -7.87 -18.24
N GLU A 91 -15.68 -8.31 -17.58
CA GLU A 91 -15.76 -9.32 -16.53
C GLU A 91 -16.29 -8.79 -15.18
N VAL A 92 -16.11 -7.49 -14.91
CA VAL A 92 -16.47 -6.84 -13.65
C VAL A 92 -17.24 -5.54 -13.93
N PRO A 93 -18.53 -5.63 -14.30
CA PRO A 93 -19.36 -4.45 -14.56
C PRO A 93 -19.63 -3.59 -13.31
N GLU A 94 -19.49 -4.16 -12.10
CA GLU A 94 -19.70 -3.53 -10.79
C GLU A 94 -18.51 -2.70 -10.27
N ILE A 95 -17.56 -2.36 -11.13
CA ILE A 95 -16.43 -1.48 -10.76
C ILE A 95 -16.95 -0.07 -10.48
N ALA A 96 -16.66 0.45 -9.28
CA ALA A 96 -16.98 1.84 -8.92
C ALA A 96 -16.13 2.84 -9.72
N TRP A 97 -14.83 2.64 -9.77
CA TRP A 97 -13.91 3.38 -10.65
C TRP A 97 -12.60 2.60 -10.89
N VAL A 98 -11.85 3.05 -11.88
CA VAL A 98 -10.56 2.48 -12.27
C VAL A 98 -9.52 3.58 -12.26
N SER A 99 -8.36 3.28 -11.70
CA SER A 99 -7.15 4.09 -11.84
C SER A 99 -6.07 3.30 -12.58
N VAL A 100 -5.39 3.97 -13.50
CA VAL A 100 -4.29 3.38 -14.28
C VAL A 100 -3.01 4.08 -13.85
N ARG A 101 -2.07 3.30 -13.29
CA ARG A 101 -0.84 3.88 -12.72
C ARG A 101 0.41 3.26 -13.31
N GLY A 102 1.34 4.12 -13.67
CA GLY A 102 2.69 3.70 -13.98
C GLY A 102 3.42 3.20 -12.72
N ARG A 103 4.37 2.30 -12.91
CA ARG A 103 5.28 1.82 -11.86
C ARG A 103 6.71 2.03 -12.31
N GLY A 104 7.53 2.53 -11.41
CA GLY A 104 8.94 2.75 -11.69
C GLY A 104 9.79 2.82 -10.45
N TRP A 105 11.09 2.80 -10.66
CA TRP A 105 12.10 2.97 -9.63
C TRP A 105 13.18 3.90 -10.19
N ALA A 106 13.42 5.03 -9.55
CA ALA A 106 14.43 5.97 -10.00
C ALA A 106 15.27 6.50 -8.84
N LYS A 107 16.50 6.85 -9.15
CA LYS A 107 17.34 7.64 -8.26
C LYS A 107 16.98 9.11 -8.44
N ALA A 108 16.47 9.72 -7.38
CA ALA A 108 16.25 11.15 -7.31
C ALA A 108 17.53 11.85 -6.85
N VAL A 109 17.96 12.85 -7.58
CA VAL A 109 19.19 13.62 -7.33
C VAL A 109 18.82 15.08 -7.22
N SER A 110 19.17 15.71 -6.10
CA SER A 110 19.12 17.15 -5.90
C SER A 110 20.54 17.74 -6.00
N GLU A 111 20.68 19.03 -5.88
CA GLU A 111 22.01 19.68 -5.87
C GLU A 111 22.95 19.16 -4.78
N SER A 112 22.42 18.66 -3.66
CA SER A 112 23.23 18.33 -2.49
C SER A 112 23.24 16.86 -2.11
N THR A 113 22.26 16.08 -2.57
CA THR A 113 22.11 14.68 -2.14
C THR A 113 21.25 13.86 -3.10
N SER A 114 21.19 12.56 -2.87
CA SER A 114 20.35 11.64 -3.66
C SER A 114 19.68 10.59 -2.80
N MET A 115 18.58 10.04 -3.30
CA MET A 115 17.89 8.88 -2.72
C MET A 115 17.17 8.09 -3.80
N ASP A 116 16.92 6.80 -3.51
CA ASP A 116 16.13 5.96 -4.38
C ASP A 116 14.64 6.10 -4.04
N LEU A 117 13.79 6.19 -5.07
CA LEU A 117 12.36 6.35 -4.96
C LEU A 117 11.63 5.30 -5.81
N VAL A 118 10.59 4.74 -5.25
CA VAL A 118 9.56 4.02 -6.01
C VAL A 118 8.60 5.07 -6.57
N LEU A 119 8.43 5.09 -7.88
CA LEU A 119 7.60 6.08 -8.56
C LEU A 119 6.25 5.49 -8.96
N GLY A 120 5.17 6.15 -8.53
CA GLY A 120 3.83 5.93 -9.05
C GLY A 120 3.51 6.98 -10.12
N GLY A 121 3.37 6.58 -11.38
CA GLY A 121 2.92 7.47 -12.44
C GLY A 121 1.40 7.63 -12.39
N VAL A 122 0.90 8.85 -12.21
CA VAL A 122 -0.53 9.10 -11.95
C VAL A 122 -1.09 10.18 -12.86
N GLU A 123 -2.37 10.04 -13.20
CA GLU A 123 -3.20 11.11 -13.73
C GLU A 123 -4.12 11.61 -12.61
N VAL A 124 -3.74 12.71 -11.96
CA VAL A 124 -4.42 13.22 -10.75
C VAL A 124 -5.92 13.42 -10.95
N ALA A 125 -6.35 13.82 -12.14
CA ALA A 125 -7.77 13.98 -12.46
C ALA A 125 -8.58 12.67 -12.32
N ASN A 126 -7.90 11.52 -12.45
CA ASN A 126 -8.50 10.18 -12.34
C ASN A 126 -8.28 9.54 -10.96
N GLU A 127 -7.85 10.33 -9.96
CA GLU A 127 -7.55 9.87 -8.60
C GLU A 127 -8.45 10.55 -7.55
N PRO A 128 -9.76 10.25 -7.51
CA PRO A 128 -10.71 10.97 -6.65
C PRO A 128 -10.48 10.74 -5.16
N THR A 129 -9.73 9.68 -4.80
CA THR A 129 -9.45 9.33 -3.39
C THR A 129 -8.14 9.92 -2.87
N PHE A 130 -7.24 10.38 -3.74
CA PHE A 130 -5.96 10.97 -3.32
C PHE A 130 -6.10 12.08 -2.29
N PRO A 131 -7.02 13.06 -2.42
CA PRO A 131 -7.16 14.13 -1.43
C PRO A 131 -7.56 13.64 -0.03
N ARG A 132 -8.11 12.43 0.09
CA ARG A 132 -8.48 11.85 1.39
C ARG A 132 -7.27 11.37 2.18
N VAL A 133 -6.27 10.84 1.49
CA VAL A 133 -5.07 10.23 2.09
C VAL A 133 -3.87 11.15 2.00
N LEU A 134 -3.66 11.82 0.86
CA LEU A 134 -2.55 12.75 0.65
C LEU A 134 -2.88 14.14 1.25
N ARG A 135 -2.39 14.39 2.44
CA ARG A 135 -2.48 15.70 3.07
C ARG A 135 -1.33 16.57 2.58
N VAL A 136 -1.59 17.42 1.59
CA VAL A 136 -0.61 18.38 1.07
C VAL A 136 -0.22 19.38 2.17
N LYS A 137 1.08 19.54 2.39
CA LYS A 137 1.70 20.50 3.32
C LYS A 137 2.09 21.80 2.61
N GLU A 138 2.67 21.67 1.42
CA GLU A 138 3.14 22.78 0.59
C GLU A 138 2.83 22.49 -0.88
N GLY A 139 2.53 23.51 -1.67
CA GLY A 139 2.14 23.35 -3.07
C GLY A 139 0.68 22.96 -3.23
N ARG A 140 0.34 22.41 -4.40
CA ARG A 140 -1.03 22.00 -4.74
C ARG A 140 -1.01 20.62 -5.41
N LEU A 141 -1.95 19.77 -5.06
CA LEU A 141 -2.06 18.41 -5.63
C LEU A 141 -2.37 18.47 -7.15
N GLU A 142 -3.19 19.46 -7.55
CA GLU A 142 -3.59 19.63 -8.94
C GLU A 142 -2.39 19.94 -9.85
N ASP A 143 -1.34 20.59 -9.31
CA ASP A 143 -0.12 20.91 -10.06
C ASP A 143 0.68 19.67 -10.46
N LEU A 144 0.45 18.52 -9.80
CA LEU A 144 1.00 17.22 -10.20
C LEU A 144 0.44 16.74 -11.55
N GLY A 145 -0.67 17.30 -12.04
CA GLY A 145 -1.19 17.02 -13.37
C GLY A 145 -0.42 17.67 -14.53
N GLN A 146 0.57 18.52 -14.23
CA GLN A 146 1.40 19.17 -15.25
C GLN A 146 2.58 18.25 -15.65
N PRO A 147 3.00 18.25 -16.93
CA PRO A 147 4.19 17.50 -17.36
C PRO A 147 5.44 17.92 -16.59
N GLY A 148 6.33 16.97 -16.31
CA GLY A 148 7.58 17.23 -15.62
C GLY A 148 7.40 17.61 -14.14
N THR A 149 6.40 17.05 -13.45
CA THR A 149 6.15 17.34 -12.04
C THR A 149 6.17 16.09 -11.18
N VAL A 150 6.55 16.29 -9.92
CA VAL A 150 6.62 15.23 -8.89
C VAL A 150 6.02 15.73 -7.57
N LEU A 151 5.33 14.84 -6.86
CA LEU A 151 4.93 15.00 -5.48
C LEU A 151 5.86 14.18 -4.62
N LEU A 152 6.45 14.81 -3.62
CA LEU A 152 7.29 14.20 -2.59
C LEU A 152 6.57 14.21 -1.25
N PHE A 153 6.98 13.32 -0.36
CA PHE A 153 6.60 13.41 1.05
C PHE A 153 7.62 14.24 1.83
N GLU A 154 7.20 14.83 2.96
CA GLU A 154 8.03 15.75 3.74
C GLU A 154 9.39 15.13 4.13
N GLY A 155 9.43 13.85 4.56
CA GLY A 155 10.70 13.18 4.86
C GLY A 155 11.64 13.03 3.68
N GLN A 156 11.10 12.90 2.46
CA GLN A 156 11.89 12.85 1.22
C GLN A 156 12.38 14.25 0.84
N ALA A 157 11.51 15.26 0.93
CA ALA A 157 11.87 16.64 0.65
C ALA A 157 12.97 17.14 1.61
N ASP A 158 12.85 16.82 2.91
CA ASP A 158 13.89 17.15 3.90
C ASP A 158 15.21 16.44 3.59
N ARG A 159 15.17 15.16 3.21
CA ARG A 159 16.37 14.39 2.86
C ARG A 159 17.03 14.89 1.58
N LEU A 160 16.24 15.23 0.57
CA LEU A 160 16.72 15.81 -0.68
C LEU A 160 17.07 17.30 -0.53
N LYS A 161 16.67 17.94 0.57
CA LYS A 161 16.83 19.39 0.86
C LYS A 161 16.18 20.26 -0.21
N VAL A 162 14.98 19.90 -0.64
CA VAL A 162 14.21 20.59 -1.67
C VAL A 162 12.90 21.12 -1.13
N ARG A 163 12.37 22.14 -1.81
CA ARG A 163 11.08 22.79 -1.56
C ARG A 163 10.20 22.71 -2.81
N VAL A 164 8.96 23.12 -2.66
CA VAL A 164 8.06 23.30 -3.80
C VAL A 164 8.68 24.28 -4.82
N ASN A 165 8.59 23.94 -6.09
CA ASN A 165 9.18 24.55 -7.28
C ASN A 165 10.67 24.28 -7.50
N ASP A 166 11.38 23.64 -6.60
CA ASP A 166 12.73 23.16 -6.89
C ASP A 166 12.68 22.05 -7.95
N VAL A 167 13.79 21.91 -8.69
CA VAL A 167 13.95 20.87 -9.71
C VAL A 167 14.88 19.79 -9.17
N ILE A 168 14.49 18.53 -9.37
CA ILE A 168 15.32 17.36 -9.11
C ILE A 168 15.46 16.55 -10.40
N THR A 169 16.58 15.86 -10.53
CA THR A 169 16.81 14.94 -11.65
C THR A 169 16.46 13.51 -11.21
N LEU A 170 15.56 12.87 -11.93
CA LEU A 170 15.30 11.44 -11.82
C LEU A 170 16.15 10.68 -12.81
N SER A 171 16.82 9.62 -12.34
CA SER A 171 17.63 8.73 -13.18
C SER A 171 17.13 7.31 -13.03
N ALA A 172 16.78 6.68 -14.14
CA ALA A 172 16.28 5.29 -14.15
C ALA A 172 16.90 4.51 -15.32
N PRO A 173 17.20 3.20 -15.12
CA PRO A 173 17.54 2.32 -16.22
C PRO A 173 16.28 2.03 -17.04
N THR A 174 16.38 2.13 -18.36
CA THR A 174 15.33 1.68 -19.26
C THR A 174 15.40 0.16 -19.43
N ASP A 175 14.34 -0.44 -19.95
CA ASP A 175 14.29 -1.86 -20.32
C ASP A 175 15.35 -2.27 -21.36
N ARG A 176 15.93 -1.29 -22.08
CA ARG A 176 17.05 -1.49 -23.03
C ARG A 176 18.44 -1.36 -22.38
N GLY A 177 18.52 -1.21 -21.07
CA GLY A 177 19.76 -1.09 -20.32
C GLY A 177 20.48 0.27 -20.46
N VAL A 178 19.82 1.28 -21.04
CA VAL A 178 20.32 2.66 -21.10
C VAL A 178 19.74 3.45 -19.93
N ASN A 179 20.57 4.21 -19.22
CA ASN A 179 20.07 5.13 -18.21
C ASN A 179 19.48 6.39 -18.86
N ASN A 180 18.21 6.64 -18.58
CA ASN A 180 17.54 7.88 -18.91
C ASN A 180 17.47 8.80 -17.68
N THR A 181 17.38 10.09 -17.96
CA THR A 181 17.15 11.11 -16.93
C THR A 181 16.00 12.02 -17.33
N ALA A 182 15.29 12.51 -16.32
CA ALA A 182 14.26 13.51 -16.48
C ALA A 182 14.37 14.53 -15.35
N ASP A 183 14.40 15.80 -15.69
CA ASP A 183 14.30 16.88 -14.72
C ASP A 183 12.82 17.10 -14.40
N VAL A 184 12.48 17.08 -13.11
CA VAL A 184 11.12 17.22 -12.64
C VAL A 184 11.05 18.28 -11.54
N ARG A 185 10.01 19.12 -11.62
CA ARG A 185 9.73 20.14 -10.63
C ARG A 185 8.89 19.58 -9.49
N VAL A 186 9.24 19.88 -8.26
CA VAL A 186 8.46 19.52 -7.08
C VAL A 186 7.16 20.35 -7.07
N ALA A 187 6.04 19.73 -7.41
CA ALA A 187 4.73 20.39 -7.48
C ALA A 187 4.09 20.52 -6.10
N ALA A 188 4.24 19.51 -5.27
CA ALA A 188 3.68 19.47 -3.94
C ALA A 188 4.53 18.63 -2.99
N ILE A 189 4.47 18.98 -1.71
CA ILE A 189 5.04 18.21 -0.61
C ILE A 189 3.86 17.77 0.29
N ALA A 190 3.66 16.45 0.43
CA ALA A 190 2.63 15.88 1.28
C ALA A 190 3.21 15.48 2.64
N ARG A 191 2.36 15.43 3.66
CA ARG A 191 2.72 14.88 4.98
C ARG A 191 3.00 13.38 4.85
N ASN A 192 3.89 12.88 5.70
CA ASN A 192 4.19 11.46 5.72
C ASN A 192 2.96 10.60 6.01
N VAL A 193 2.81 9.51 5.27
CA VAL A 193 1.74 8.51 5.40
C VAL A 193 2.39 7.16 5.70
N GLY A 194 2.69 6.92 6.96
CA GLY A 194 3.31 5.66 7.41
C GLY A 194 4.62 5.34 6.66
N LEU A 195 4.89 4.04 6.50
CA LEU A 195 6.11 3.55 5.84
C LEU A 195 6.17 3.88 4.34
N LEU A 196 5.02 4.00 3.68
CA LEU A 196 4.94 4.24 2.23
C LEU A 196 5.61 5.55 1.83
N SER A 197 5.47 6.58 2.64
CA SER A 197 6.07 7.89 2.42
C SER A 197 7.60 7.91 2.51
N ALA A 198 8.22 6.86 3.04
CA ALA A 198 9.67 6.81 3.13
C ALA A 198 10.35 6.58 1.77
N PHE A 199 9.68 5.88 0.85
CA PHE A 199 10.26 5.46 -0.42
C PHE A 199 9.38 5.69 -1.65
N SER A 200 8.06 5.92 -1.50
CA SER A 200 7.14 6.13 -2.63
C SER A 200 6.97 7.61 -2.93
N ALA A 201 7.01 7.99 -4.21
CA ALA A 201 6.70 9.33 -4.69
C ALA A 201 5.75 9.23 -5.90
N PHE A 202 5.03 10.30 -6.21
CA PHE A 202 4.11 10.33 -7.34
C PHE A 202 4.59 11.32 -8.40
N ILE A 203 4.55 10.88 -9.64
CA ILE A 203 4.96 11.65 -10.80
C ILE A 203 3.82 11.67 -11.82
N GLU A 204 3.73 12.72 -12.62
CA GLU A 204 2.79 12.75 -13.75
C GLU A 204 3.06 11.57 -14.70
N ALA A 205 1.99 10.87 -15.11
CA ALA A 205 2.07 9.57 -15.78
C ALA A 205 2.87 9.60 -17.10
N ARG A 206 2.74 10.68 -17.90
CA ARG A 206 3.48 10.81 -19.18
C ARG A 206 4.96 11.01 -18.95
N THR A 207 5.32 11.77 -17.92
CA THR A 207 6.72 11.98 -17.52
C THR A 207 7.38 10.67 -17.11
N LEU A 208 6.66 9.82 -16.36
CA LEU A 208 7.16 8.48 -16.04
C LEU A 208 7.36 7.63 -17.32
N ASN A 209 6.38 7.63 -18.21
CA ASN A 209 6.48 6.88 -19.45
C ASN A 209 7.67 7.37 -20.32
N GLN A 210 7.91 8.66 -20.39
CA GLN A 210 9.06 9.22 -21.08
C GLN A 210 10.39 8.81 -20.44
N LEU A 211 10.47 8.83 -19.11
CA LEU A 211 11.67 8.41 -18.37
C LEU A 211 12.05 6.96 -18.69
N TYR A 212 11.06 6.08 -18.84
CA TYR A 212 11.28 4.67 -19.16
C TYR A 212 11.25 4.34 -20.66
N GLY A 213 10.96 5.31 -21.52
CA GLY A 213 10.81 5.08 -22.96
C GLY A 213 9.61 4.21 -23.32
N LEU A 214 8.55 4.22 -22.50
CA LEU A 214 7.34 3.43 -22.68
C LEU A 214 6.37 4.12 -23.66
N ASN A 215 5.62 3.32 -24.40
CA ASN A 215 4.54 3.83 -25.25
C ASN A 215 3.27 4.10 -24.43
N ALA A 216 2.35 4.87 -25.00
CA ALA A 216 1.10 5.27 -24.34
C ALA A 216 0.14 4.09 -24.03
N ALA A 217 0.35 2.91 -24.59
CA ALA A 217 -0.45 1.72 -24.33
C ALA A 217 0.15 0.82 -23.25
N THR A 218 1.23 1.28 -22.58
CA THR A 218 1.91 0.56 -21.51
C THR A 218 1.69 1.27 -20.17
N THR A 219 1.41 0.49 -19.12
CA THR A 219 1.26 0.98 -17.76
C THR A 219 1.89 0.00 -16.76
N GLY A 220 1.98 0.38 -15.49
CA GLY A 220 2.43 -0.50 -14.41
C GLY A 220 1.30 -1.41 -13.92
N ALA A 221 0.12 -0.84 -13.73
CA ALA A 221 -1.04 -1.56 -13.20
C ALA A 221 -2.37 -0.84 -13.47
N ILE A 222 -3.45 -1.61 -13.42
CA ILE A 222 -4.84 -1.17 -13.43
C ILE A 222 -5.41 -1.47 -12.05
N HIS A 223 -5.75 -0.43 -11.30
CA HIS A 223 -6.30 -0.52 -9.95
C HIS A 223 -7.81 -0.41 -10.02
N LEU A 224 -8.50 -1.39 -9.46
CA LEU A 224 -9.96 -1.44 -9.43
C LEU A 224 -10.45 -1.12 -8.04
N TYR A 225 -11.43 -0.24 -7.98
CA TYR A 225 -12.12 0.11 -6.75
C TYR A 225 -13.56 -0.38 -6.85
N LEU A 226 -13.97 -1.21 -5.91
CA LEU A 226 -15.29 -1.82 -5.82
C LEU A 226 -16.16 -1.01 -4.88
N GLU A 227 -17.48 -1.09 -5.04
CA GLU A 227 -18.41 -0.52 -4.06
C GLU A 227 -18.29 -1.19 -2.70
N ASP A 228 -18.19 -2.53 -2.68
CA ASP A 228 -17.88 -3.30 -1.48
C ASP A 228 -16.47 -3.92 -1.60
N PRO A 229 -15.48 -3.46 -0.80
CA PRO A 229 -14.15 -4.02 -0.79
C PRO A 229 -14.08 -5.50 -0.40
N SER A 230 -15.09 -6.03 0.30
CA SER A 230 -15.14 -7.44 0.72
C SER A 230 -15.29 -8.40 -0.46
N ASP A 231 -15.77 -7.93 -1.60
CA ASP A 231 -15.89 -8.73 -2.83
C ASP A 231 -14.56 -8.91 -3.57
N ALA A 232 -13.49 -8.23 -3.16
CA ALA A 232 -12.21 -8.25 -3.86
C ALA A 232 -11.65 -9.66 -4.12
N PRO A 233 -11.69 -10.63 -3.21
CA PRO A 233 -11.21 -12.00 -3.49
C PRO A 233 -12.01 -12.72 -4.58
N ALA A 234 -13.35 -12.58 -4.57
CA ALA A 234 -14.23 -13.17 -5.57
C ALA A 234 -14.02 -12.53 -6.94
N VAL A 235 -13.92 -11.20 -6.98
CA VAL A 235 -13.62 -10.42 -8.19
C VAL A 235 -12.26 -10.79 -8.76
N ALA A 236 -11.21 -10.87 -7.94
CA ALA A 236 -9.88 -11.27 -8.39
C ALA A 236 -9.87 -12.69 -9.00
N SER A 237 -10.59 -13.63 -8.39
CA SER A 237 -10.72 -14.99 -8.92
C SER A 237 -11.45 -15.01 -10.27
N ARG A 238 -12.56 -14.28 -10.39
CA ARG A 238 -13.32 -14.14 -11.65
C ARG A 238 -12.47 -13.49 -12.75
N LEU A 239 -11.73 -12.44 -12.43
CA LEU A 239 -10.84 -11.77 -13.38
C LEU A 239 -9.72 -12.68 -13.89
N ARG A 240 -9.08 -13.46 -13.01
CA ARG A 240 -8.06 -14.43 -13.46
C ARG A 240 -8.64 -15.40 -14.49
N ALA A 241 -9.81 -15.97 -14.20
CA ALA A 241 -10.47 -16.89 -15.10
C ALA A 241 -10.91 -16.23 -16.43
N GLY A 242 -11.51 -15.03 -16.35
CA GLY A 242 -11.96 -14.27 -17.53
C GLY A 242 -10.81 -13.85 -18.43
N LEU A 243 -9.73 -13.31 -17.87
CA LEU A 243 -8.53 -12.93 -18.62
C LEU A 243 -7.85 -14.14 -19.26
N ALA A 244 -7.76 -15.28 -18.57
CA ALA A 244 -7.23 -16.51 -19.13
C ALA A 244 -8.10 -17.03 -20.29
N LYS A 245 -9.44 -16.98 -20.14
CA LYS A 245 -10.39 -17.34 -21.20
C LYS A 245 -10.30 -16.41 -22.41
N ALA A 246 -10.00 -15.14 -22.22
CA ALA A 246 -9.75 -14.16 -23.27
C ALA A 246 -8.37 -14.34 -23.96
N GLY A 247 -7.58 -15.32 -23.55
CA GLY A 247 -6.29 -15.67 -24.16
C GLY A 247 -5.08 -14.95 -23.56
N TRP A 248 -5.26 -14.21 -22.46
CA TRP A 248 -4.15 -13.62 -21.72
C TRP A 248 -3.44 -14.67 -20.88
N ARG A 249 -2.12 -14.60 -20.82
CA ARG A 249 -1.34 -15.41 -19.89
C ARG A 249 -1.42 -14.75 -18.52
N VAL A 250 -1.92 -15.48 -17.54
CA VAL A 250 -2.11 -15.01 -16.17
C VAL A 250 -1.18 -15.80 -15.25
N MET A 251 -0.62 -15.14 -14.24
CA MET A 251 0.17 -15.80 -13.21
C MET A 251 -0.73 -16.61 -12.26
N ASP A 252 -0.16 -17.64 -11.67
CA ASP A 252 -0.82 -18.37 -10.60
C ASP A 252 -1.06 -17.45 -9.40
N PRO A 253 -2.18 -17.63 -8.67
CA PRO A 253 -2.47 -16.81 -7.51
C PRO A 253 -1.43 -17.03 -6.41
N GLU A 254 -0.76 -15.97 -6.02
CA GLU A 254 0.25 -15.97 -4.96
C GLU A 254 0.05 -14.73 -4.09
N ALA A 255 -0.14 -14.95 -2.78
CA ALA A 255 -0.34 -13.87 -1.80
C ALA A 255 0.99 -13.16 -1.46
N GLN A 256 1.61 -12.57 -2.46
CA GLN A 256 2.86 -11.82 -2.36
C GLN A 256 2.75 -10.49 -3.10
N PRO A 257 3.38 -9.42 -2.59
CA PRO A 257 3.42 -8.14 -3.28
C PRO A 257 4.22 -8.24 -4.58
N TYR A 258 3.83 -7.44 -5.58
CA TYR A 258 4.42 -7.47 -6.93
C TYR A 258 5.95 -7.33 -6.93
N TRP A 259 6.52 -6.50 -6.05
CA TRP A 259 7.96 -6.29 -5.97
C TRP A 259 8.71 -7.54 -5.52
N MET A 260 8.10 -8.37 -4.66
CA MET A 260 8.68 -9.64 -4.22
C MET A 260 8.62 -10.68 -5.34
N LYS A 261 7.48 -10.76 -6.05
CA LYS A 261 7.36 -11.60 -7.25
C LYS A 261 8.39 -11.19 -8.30
N LEU A 262 8.60 -9.89 -8.50
CA LEU A 262 9.61 -9.36 -9.42
C LEU A 262 11.03 -9.81 -9.05
N MET A 263 11.34 -9.92 -7.77
CA MET A 263 12.69 -10.31 -7.29
C MET A 263 12.89 -11.81 -7.16
N GLN A 264 11.84 -12.59 -6.91
CA GLN A 264 11.94 -14.02 -6.56
C GLN A 264 11.22 -14.92 -7.55
N THR A 265 9.92 -14.78 -7.73
CA THR A 265 9.10 -15.70 -8.51
C THR A 265 9.35 -15.54 -10.01
N VAL A 266 9.25 -14.34 -10.52
CA VAL A 266 9.34 -14.07 -11.96
C VAL A 266 10.71 -14.41 -12.54
N PRO A 267 11.86 -14.11 -11.91
CA PRO A 267 13.15 -14.52 -12.43
C PRO A 267 13.38 -16.03 -12.46
N SER A 268 12.74 -16.79 -11.56
CA SER A 268 12.89 -18.26 -11.49
C SER A 268 12.12 -19.01 -12.59
N GLU A 269 11.15 -18.36 -13.22
CA GLU A 269 10.34 -18.95 -14.28
C GLU A 269 10.94 -18.71 -15.68
N ASP A 270 10.89 -19.72 -16.55
CA ASP A 270 11.38 -19.61 -17.93
C ASP A 270 10.22 -19.32 -18.91
N TRP A 271 10.00 -18.03 -19.19
CA TRP A 271 9.05 -17.54 -20.18
C TRP A 271 9.48 -16.15 -20.68
N THR A 272 8.92 -15.75 -21.83
CA THR A 272 9.07 -14.43 -22.44
C THR A 272 7.72 -13.82 -22.78
N GLY A 273 7.68 -12.51 -23.03
CA GLY A 273 6.46 -11.76 -23.28
C GLY A 273 5.79 -11.32 -21.99
N GLN A 274 4.47 -11.24 -21.98
CA GLN A 274 3.68 -10.75 -20.86
C GLN A 274 2.94 -11.87 -20.14
N LYS A 275 2.94 -11.82 -18.81
CA LYS A 275 1.96 -12.46 -17.92
C LYS A 275 1.27 -11.38 -17.07
N LEU A 276 -0.04 -11.43 -17.00
CA LEU A 276 -0.84 -10.58 -16.11
C LEU A 276 -0.83 -11.17 -14.70
N ASP A 277 -0.82 -10.30 -13.70
CA ASP A 277 -0.89 -10.67 -12.29
C ASP A 277 -2.09 -9.98 -11.65
N VAL A 278 -3.04 -10.76 -11.17
CA VAL A 278 -4.26 -10.25 -10.52
C VAL A 278 -4.15 -10.50 -9.03
N THR A 279 -4.04 -9.43 -8.24
CA THR A 279 -3.90 -9.48 -6.79
C THR A 279 -4.97 -8.65 -6.10
N THR A 280 -5.24 -8.94 -4.84
CA THR A 280 -6.05 -8.09 -3.95
C THR A 280 -5.13 -7.18 -3.14
N ALA A 281 -5.69 -6.14 -2.52
CA ALA A 281 -4.96 -5.33 -1.55
C ALA A 281 -4.37 -6.20 -0.41
N ASP A 282 -5.10 -7.24 -0.03
CA ASP A 282 -4.69 -8.20 1.00
C ASP A 282 -3.45 -9.00 0.60
N ASP A 283 -3.36 -9.42 -0.67
CA ASP A 283 -2.20 -10.14 -1.19
C ASP A 283 -0.95 -9.23 -1.22
N GLU A 284 -1.12 -7.99 -1.67
CA GLU A 284 -0.04 -7.00 -1.73
C GLU A 284 0.47 -6.58 -0.34
N MET A 285 -0.40 -6.64 0.69
CA MET A 285 -0.09 -6.25 2.07
C MET A 285 0.22 -7.44 2.99
N GLY A 286 0.34 -8.65 2.46
CA GLY A 286 0.46 -9.88 3.24
C GLY A 286 1.56 -9.87 4.30
N GLN A 287 2.73 -9.29 4.01
CA GLN A 287 3.84 -9.18 4.97
C GLN A 287 3.52 -8.24 6.15
N PHE A 288 2.85 -7.12 5.88
CA PHE A 288 2.42 -6.19 6.93
C PHE A 288 1.36 -6.83 7.84
N LYS A 289 0.46 -7.63 7.26
CA LYS A 289 -0.52 -8.40 8.04
C LYS A 289 0.14 -9.40 8.99
N GLN A 290 1.21 -10.07 8.58
CA GLN A 290 1.97 -10.97 9.46
C GLN A 290 2.55 -10.22 10.67
N PHE A 291 3.10 -9.03 10.46
CA PHE A 291 3.60 -8.19 11.56
C PHE A 291 2.47 -7.76 12.51
N ILE A 292 1.33 -7.33 11.98
CA ILE A 292 0.16 -6.97 12.79
C ILE A 292 -0.37 -8.18 13.56
N LEU A 293 -0.42 -9.37 12.93
CA LEU A 293 -0.80 -10.61 13.60
C LEU A 293 0.12 -10.94 14.77
N ALA A 294 1.42 -10.78 14.61
CA ALA A 294 2.39 -10.98 15.68
C ALA A 294 2.12 -10.03 16.88
N LEU A 295 1.83 -8.75 16.61
CA LEU A 295 1.46 -7.79 17.65
C LEU A 295 0.15 -8.20 18.37
N ARG A 296 -0.85 -8.66 17.63
CA ARG A 296 -2.11 -9.16 18.21
C ARG A 296 -1.89 -10.38 19.09
N VAL A 297 -1.04 -11.33 18.67
CA VAL A 297 -0.69 -12.51 19.48
C VAL A 297 0.00 -12.11 20.77
N VAL A 298 0.96 -11.17 20.72
CA VAL A 298 1.62 -10.65 21.93
C VAL A 298 0.62 -9.99 22.86
N THR A 299 -0.28 -9.15 22.33
CA THR A 299 -1.33 -8.49 23.13
C THR A 299 -2.27 -9.51 23.77
N ALA A 300 -2.72 -10.52 23.02
CA ALA A 300 -3.56 -11.59 23.54
C ALA A 300 -2.85 -12.38 24.66
N PHE A 301 -1.56 -12.68 24.49
CA PHE A 301 -0.77 -13.37 25.50
C PHE A 301 -0.65 -12.53 26.79
N LEU A 302 -0.45 -11.21 26.69
CA LEU A 302 -0.44 -10.32 27.85
C LEU A 302 -1.80 -10.28 28.57
N VAL A 303 -2.92 -10.31 27.81
CA VAL A 303 -4.27 -10.40 28.40
C VAL A 303 -4.45 -11.71 29.17
N VAL A 304 -3.98 -12.83 28.63
CA VAL A 304 -4.05 -14.14 29.30
C VAL A 304 -3.22 -14.14 30.60
N ILE A 305 -2.00 -13.61 30.56
CA ILE A 305 -1.16 -13.49 31.76
C ILE A 305 -1.90 -12.66 32.84
N LEU A 306 -2.48 -11.53 32.43
CA LEU A 306 -3.24 -10.69 33.35
C LEU A 306 -4.40 -11.43 33.98
N MET A 307 -5.16 -12.23 33.20
CA MET A 307 -6.26 -13.04 33.72
C MET A 307 -5.81 -14.12 34.70
N VAL A 308 -4.59 -14.63 34.56
CA VAL A 308 -4.05 -15.68 35.46
C VAL A 308 -3.51 -15.07 36.76
N VAL A 309 -3.01 -13.85 36.71
CA VAL A 309 -2.42 -13.15 37.88
C VAL A 309 -3.49 -12.53 38.79
N VAL A 310 -4.68 -12.30 38.25
CA VAL A 310 -5.85 -11.73 38.97
C VAL A 310 -6.73 -12.83 39.52
#